data_7cd32216932a7bc5b074ee5bf4f81c1c
#
_entry.id   7cd32216932a7bc5b074ee5bf4f81c1c
#
_cell.length_a   1.000
_cell.length_b   1.000
_cell.length_c   1.000
_cell.angle_alpha   90.00
_cell.angle_beta   90.00
_cell.angle_gamma   90.00
#
_symmetry.space_group_name_H-M   'P 1'
#
loop_
_entity.id
_entity.type
_entity.pdbx_description
1 polymer ?
#
loop_
_entity_poly.entity_id
_entity_poly.type
_entity_poly.pdbx_seq_one_letter_code
_entity_poly.pdbx_strand_id
1 'polypeptide(L)'
;MKRTLLVVLLAAVAAGVPVYAHHSFSAVYFESQTVSIEGELVRFELKNPHSWVYLMAKDENGEMQQFEAEWANAGRLKQGGMTAETLRAGDMVVISGSPGRDASKHQIHIKKIVRPSDGWTWGGGGGPGGGGPGGGGPG
;
A
#
# COMPACT_ATOMS: atom_id res chain seq x y z
N MET A 1 -50.54 3.34 -5.38
CA MET A 1 -49.52 4.22 -5.97
C MET A 1 -48.47 4.69 -4.96
N LYS A 2 -48.84 5.12 -3.76
CA LYS A 2 -47.83 5.60 -2.76
C LYS A 2 -46.85 4.52 -2.27
N ARG A 3 -47.26 3.25 -2.17
CA ARG A 3 -46.39 2.13 -1.73
C ARG A 3 -45.41 1.69 -2.79
N THR A 4 -45.72 1.80 -4.06
CA THR A 4 -44.87 1.43 -5.19
C THR A 4 -43.73 2.46 -5.38
N LEU A 5 -44.01 3.74 -5.16
CA LEU A 5 -43.01 4.81 -5.20
C LEU A 5 -41.98 4.66 -4.08
N LEU A 6 -42.40 4.25 -2.87
CA LEU A 6 -41.52 4.05 -1.73
C LEU A 6 -40.54 2.90 -1.97
N VAL A 7 -40.99 1.79 -2.58
CA VAL A 7 -40.13 0.64 -2.89
C VAL A 7 -39.09 0.97 -3.98
N VAL A 8 -39.49 1.75 -4.99
CA VAL A 8 -38.57 2.19 -6.05
C VAL A 8 -37.55 3.15 -5.50
N LEU A 9 -37.90 4.04 -4.57
CA LEU A 9 -36.92 4.95 -3.92
C LEU A 9 -35.93 4.21 -3.02
N LEU A 10 -36.37 3.19 -2.27
CA LEU A 10 -35.49 2.36 -1.46
C LEU A 10 -34.54 1.51 -2.32
N ALA A 11 -35.00 0.99 -3.45
CA ALA A 11 -34.16 0.23 -4.39
C ALA A 11 -33.10 1.10 -5.05
N ALA A 12 -33.39 2.36 -5.34
CA ALA A 12 -32.45 3.31 -5.92
C ALA A 12 -31.32 3.72 -4.93
N VAL A 13 -31.63 3.80 -3.62
CA VAL A 13 -30.64 4.10 -2.58
C VAL A 13 -29.72 2.91 -2.32
N ALA A 14 -30.21 1.66 -2.46
CA ALA A 14 -29.38 0.47 -2.26
C ALA A 14 -28.37 0.20 -3.41
N ALA A 15 -28.61 0.73 -4.62
CA ALA A 15 -27.73 0.53 -5.77
C ALA A 15 -26.56 1.52 -5.85
N GLY A 16 -26.52 2.55 -5.00
CA GLY A 16 -25.54 3.64 -5.06
C GLY A 16 -24.28 3.48 -4.21
N VAL A 17 -24.18 2.44 -3.36
CA VAL A 17 -23.13 2.37 -2.32
C VAL A 17 -21.83 1.67 -2.73
N PRO A 18 -21.74 0.77 -3.71
CA PRO A 18 -20.46 0.12 -4.02
C PRO A 18 -19.52 0.90 -4.95
N VAL A 19 -19.95 1.99 -5.59
CA VAL A 19 -19.15 2.68 -6.60
C VAL A 19 -18.07 3.57 -5.99
N TYR A 20 -18.21 4.00 -4.75
CA TYR A 20 -17.24 4.91 -4.09
C TYR A 20 -15.96 4.23 -3.59
N ALA A 21 -15.96 2.92 -3.37
CA ALA A 21 -14.81 2.22 -2.79
C ALA A 21 -13.71 1.86 -3.82
N HIS A 22 -14.03 1.76 -5.13
CA HIS A 22 -13.06 1.34 -6.15
C HIS A 22 -12.21 2.47 -6.75
N HIS A 23 -12.53 3.73 -6.50
CA HIS A 23 -11.84 4.88 -7.10
C HIS A 23 -10.87 5.61 -6.15
N SER A 24 -10.72 5.19 -4.89
CA SER A 24 -9.97 5.95 -3.89
C SER A 24 -8.45 6.00 -4.17
N PHE A 25 -7.83 4.91 -4.60
CA PHE A 25 -6.39 4.90 -4.90
C PHE A 25 -6.06 5.69 -6.16
N SER A 26 -6.80 5.52 -7.24
CA SER A 26 -6.57 6.26 -8.50
C SER A 26 -6.83 7.76 -8.37
N ALA A 27 -7.61 8.19 -7.39
CA ALA A 27 -7.79 9.61 -7.08
C ALA A 27 -6.55 10.23 -6.40
N VAL A 28 -5.79 9.45 -5.64
CA VAL A 28 -4.62 9.89 -4.88
C VAL A 28 -3.31 9.55 -5.58
N TYR A 29 -3.24 8.43 -6.29
CA TYR A 29 -2.03 7.87 -6.88
C TYR A 29 -2.13 7.74 -8.39
N PHE A 30 -0.97 7.83 -9.07
CA PHE A 30 -0.83 7.45 -10.48
C PHE A 30 -0.64 5.93 -10.58
N GLU A 31 -1.74 5.16 -10.49
CA GLU A 31 -1.69 3.69 -10.44
C GLU A 31 -1.04 3.00 -11.65
N SER A 32 -1.03 3.67 -12.81
CA SER A 32 -0.34 3.20 -14.02
C SER A 32 1.18 3.42 -14.02
N GLN A 33 1.69 4.22 -13.08
CA GLN A 33 3.12 4.49 -12.93
C GLN A 33 3.72 3.66 -11.81
N THR A 34 5.02 3.43 -11.88
CA THR A 34 5.79 2.79 -10.82
C THR A 34 7.12 3.52 -10.66
N VAL A 35 7.38 3.96 -9.44
CA VAL A 35 8.64 4.54 -9.01
C VAL A 35 9.24 3.68 -7.91
N SER A 36 10.53 3.81 -7.67
CA SER A 36 11.22 3.15 -6.55
C SER A 36 11.91 4.20 -5.70
N ILE A 37 11.76 4.05 -4.39
CA ILE A 37 12.47 4.84 -3.38
C ILE A 37 13.22 3.91 -2.45
N GLU A 38 14.40 4.30 -2.03
CA GLU A 38 15.22 3.61 -1.02
C GLU A 38 15.38 4.51 0.18
N GLY A 39 15.16 3.97 1.37
CA GLY A 39 15.25 4.77 2.58
C GLY A 39 15.27 3.95 3.86
N GLU A 40 15.53 4.67 4.93
CA GLU A 40 15.51 4.14 6.29
C GLU A 40 14.11 4.22 6.86
N LEU A 41 13.60 3.10 7.34
CA LEU A 41 12.28 2.99 7.96
C LEU A 41 12.26 3.73 9.29
N VAL A 42 11.30 4.62 9.45
CA VAL A 42 11.05 5.36 10.69
C VAL A 42 10.01 4.64 11.54
N ARG A 43 8.93 4.16 10.89
CA ARG A 43 7.80 3.53 11.59
C ARG A 43 7.01 2.65 10.61
N PHE A 44 6.48 1.54 11.13
CA PHE A 44 5.52 0.69 10.47
C PHE A 44 4.24 0.58 11.29
N GLU A 45 3.11 0.84 10.67
CA GLU A 45 1.78 0.72 11.28
C GLU A 45 0.97 -0.37 10.58
N LEU A 46 0.81 -1.51 11.24
CA LEU A 46 -0.02 -2.62 10.77
C LEU A 46 -1.46 -2.42 11.26
N LYS A 47 -2.30 -1.80 10.44
CA LYS A 47 -3.65 -1.37 10.83
C LYS A 47 -4.67 -1.45 9.69
N ASN A 48 -5.93 -1.24 10.04
CA ASN A 48 -7.06 -1.08 9.13
C ASN A 48 -7.51 0.40 9.07
N PRO A 49 -8.07 0.88 7.97
CA PRO A 49 -8.33 0.17 6.71
C PRO A 49 -7.08 -0.06 5.86
N HIS A 50 -6.01 0.70 6.08
CA HIS A 50 -4.72 0.58 5.38
C HIS A 50 -3.56 0.67 6.35
N SER A 51 -2.54 -0.16 6.12
CA SER A 51 -1.26 -0.10 6.83
C SER A 51 -0.35 0.96 6.20
N TRP A 52 0.60 1.46 6.97
CA TRP A 52 1.49 2.54 6.53
C TRP A 52 2.94 2.26 6.89
N VAL A 53 3.83 2.58 5.96
CA VAL A 53 5.28 2.58 6.16
C VAL A 53 5.77 4.02 6.04
N TYR A 54 6.44 4.51 7.06
CA TYR A 54 7.06 5.83 7.07
C TYR A 54 8.57 5.66 6.98
N LEU A 55 9.20 6.32 6.02
CA LEU A 55 10.64 6.21 5.78
C LEU A 55 11.25 7.55 5.39
N MET A 56 12.54 7.71 5.71
CA MET A 56 13.34 8.82 5.22
C MET A 56 14.03 8.40 3.93
N ALA A 57 13.74 9.07 2.83
CA ALA A 57 14.30 8.80 1.51
C ALA A 57 14.57 10.11 0.77
N LYS A 58 15.40 10.04 -0.26
CA LYS A 58 15.64 11.19 -1.15
C LYS A 58 14.47 11.38 -2.11
N ASP A 59 14.07 12.63 -2.27
CA ASP A 59 13.10 13.03 -3.29
C ASP A 59 13.78 13.19 -4.67
N GLU A 60 13.02 13.63 -5.66
CA GLU A 60 13.50 13.85 -7.04
C GLU A 60 14.62 14.90 -7.13
N ASN A 61 14.71 15.80 -6.14
CA ASN A 61 15.74 16.84 -6.04
C ASN A 61 16.98 16.37 -5.25
N GLY A 62 16.98 15.13 -4.74
CA GLY A 62 18.04 14.58 -3.91
C GLY A 62 17.99 15.02 -2.45
N GLU A 63 16.92 15.66 -2.02
CA GLU A 63 16.70 16.09 -0.64
C GLU A 63 16.03 15.01 0.19
N MET A 64 16.49 14.85 1.44
CA MET A 64 15.90 13.90 2.38
C MET A 64 14.51 14.36 2.83
N GLN A 65 13.49 13.54 2.55
CA GLN A 65 12.10 13.78 2.91
C GLN A 65 11.53 12.56 3.63
N GLN A 66 10.56 12.78 4.49
CA GLN A 66 9.75 11.70 5.02
C GLN A 66 8.70 11.30 4.00
N PHE A 67 8.76 10.05 3.53
CA PHE A 67 7.75 9.45 2.68
C PHE A 67 6.72 8.68 3.51
N GLU A 68 5.47 8.73 3.05
CA GLU A 68 4.36 7.96 3.59
C GLU A 68 3.94 6.93 2.54
N ALA A 69 4.23 5.67 2.81
CA ALA A 69 3.91 4.58 1.91
C ALA A 69 2.65 3.85 2.38
N GLU A 70 1.57 3.99 1.61
CA GLU A 70 0.29 3.35 1.87
C GLU A 70 0.29 1.91 1.39
N TRP A 71 -0.27 1.02 2.20
CA TRP A 71 -0.27 -0.42 1.93
C TRP A 71 -1.65 -1.05 2.13
N ALA A 72 -1.72 -2.37 1.98
CA ALA A 72 -2.92 -3.15 2.21
C ALA A 72 -3.38 -3.10 3.68
N ASN A 73 -4.62 -3.54 3.93
CA ASN A 73 -5.14 -3.68 5.29
C ASN A 73 -4.37 -4.74 6.10
N ALA A 74 -4.44 -4.61 7.42
CA ALA A 74 -3.73 -5.51 8.33
C ALA A 74 -4.09 -6.98 8.14
N GLY A 75 -5.37 -7.30 7.85
CA GLY A 75 -5.81 -8.68 7.63
C GLY A 75 -5.09 -9.34 6.47
N ARG A 76 -5.01 -8.66 5.32
CA ARG A 76 -4.30 -9.15 4.14
C ARG A 76 -2.80 -9.34 4.39
N LEU A 77 -2.17 -8.37 5.05
CA LEU A 77 -0.74 -8.46 5.35
C LEU A 77 -0.43 -9.60 6.34
N LYS A 78 -1.26 -9.80 7.36
CA LYS A 78 -1.13 -10.91 8.32
C LYS A 78 -1.31 -12.27 7.64
N GLN A 79 -2.23 -12.40 6.68
CA GLN A 79 -2.37 -13.63 5.87
C GLN A 79 -1.10 -13.94 5.08
N GLY A 80 -0.35 -12.91 4.66
CA GLY A 80 0.96 -13.03 4.02
C GLY A 80 2.13 -13.21 5.00
N GLY A 81 1.87 -13.45 6.29
CA GLY A 81 2.89 -13.70 7.30
C GLY A 81 3.47 -12.44 7.97
N MET A 82 2.90 -11.26 7.71
CA MET A 82 3.36 -10.01 8.33
C MET A 82 2.91 -9.90 9.78
N THR A 83 3.82 -9.41 10.62
CA THR A 83 3.54 -8.98 12.00
C THR A 83 3.99 -7.53 12.18
N ALA A 84 3.64 -6.91 13.28
CA ALA A 84 4.09 -5.55 13.60
C ALA A 84 5.63 -5.43 13.71
N GLU A 85 6.32 -6.55 13.95
CA GLU A 85 7.79 -6.63 14.09
C GLU A 85 8.49 -7.04 12.79
N THR A 86 7.78 -7.35 11.71
CA THR A 86 8.38 -7.73 10.43
C THR A 86 9.24 -6.61 9.85
N LEU A 87 8.78 -5.38 9.98
CA LEU A 87 9.52 -4.17 9.62
C LEU A 87 9.76 -3.34 10.88
N ARG A 88 10.98 -2.89 11.08
CA ARG A 88 11.40 -2.15 12.28
C ARG A 88 12.07 -0.84 11.91
N ALA A 89 11.95 0.16 12.78
CA ALA A 89 12.70 1.40 12.66
C ALA A 89 14.20 1.11 12.49
N GLY A 90 14.84 1.79 11.55
CA GLY A 90 16.24 1.58 11.17
C GLY A 90 16.46 0.58 10.03
N ASP A 91 15.44 -0.21 9.64
CA ASP A 91 15.56 -1.07 8.47
C ASP A 91 15.75 -0.23 7.20
N MET A 92 16.73 -0.57 6.38
CA MET A 92 16.85 -0.05 5.03
C MET A 92 15.94 -0.86 4.11
N VAL A 93 15.05 -0.16 3.39
CA VAL A 93 14.09 -0.80 2.49
C VAL A 93 14.06 -0.11 1.13
N VAL A 94 13.72 -0.88 0.10
CA VAL A 94 13.41 -0.38 -1.23
C VAL A 94 11.92 -0.61 -1.48
N ILE A 95 11.19 0.46 -1.69
CA ILE A 95 9.75 0.43 -1.98
C ILE A 95 9.53 0.81 -3.44
N SER A 96 8.84 -0.06 -4.16
CA SER A 96 8.35 0.21 -5.51
C SER A 96 6.83 0.35 -5.46
N GLY A 97 6.30 1.38 -6.09
CA GLY A 97 4.87 1.66 -6.04
C GLY A 97 4.42 2.82 -6.90
N SER A 98 3.13 3.10 -6.83
CA SER A 98 2.50 4.21 -7.54
C SER A 98 2.78 5.53 -6.83
N PRO A 99 3.35 6.55 -7.50
CA PRO A 99 3.59 7.84 -6.88
C PRO A 99 2.29 8.59 -6.62
N GLY A 100 2.27 9.38 -5.56
CA GLY A 100 1.16 10.29 -5.25
C GLY A 100 1.02 11.36 -6.34
N ARG A 101 -0.22 11.79 -6.60
CA ARG A 101 -0.53 12.86 -7.55
C ARG A 101 -0.04 14.22 -7.08
N ASP A 102 0.01 14.42 -5.77
CA ASP A 102 0.56 15.62 -5.14
C ASP A 102 2.00 15.33 -4.68
N ALA A 103 2.97 15.78 -5.47
CA ALA A 103 4.40 15.54 -5.20
C ALA A 103 4.85 16.12 -3.84
N SER A 104 4.21 17.18 -3.35
CA SER A 104 4.57 17.82 -2.08
C SER A 104 4.25 16.97 -0.86
N LYS A 105 3.39 15.96 -1.00
CA LYS A 105 3.01 15.05 0.08
C LYS A 105 3.94 13.86 0.26
N HIS A 106 4.86 13.62 -0.69
CA HIS A 106 5.80 12.50 -0.66
C HIS A 106 5.13 11.16 -0.35
N GLN A 107 4.04 10.86 -1.07
CA GLN A 107 3.24 9.65 -0.89
C GLN A 107 3.51 8.62 -1.97
N ILE A 108 3.46 7.34 -1.62
CA ILE A 108 3.57 6.22 -2.54
C ILE A 108 2.62 5.09 -2.13
N HIS A 109 1.95 4.46 -3.10
CA HIS A 109 1.14 3.26 -2.87
C HIS A 109 1.97 2.02 -3.16
N ILE A 110 2.25 1.20 -2.14
CA ILE A 110 3.18 0.07 -2.20
C ILE A 110 2.67 -1.03 -3.13
N LYS A 111 3.49 -1.39 -4.13
CA LYS A 111 3.35 -2.58 -4.97
C LYS A 111 4.34 -3.68 -4.57
N LYS A 112 5.52 -3.28 -4.14
CA LYS A 112 6.59 -4.17 -3.70
C LYS A 112 7.44 -3.47 -2.65
N ILE A 113 7.93 -4.23 -1.68
CA ILE A 113 8.93 -3.79 -0.72
C ILE A 113 10.00 -4.88 -0.57
N VAL A 114 11.25 -4.46 -0.47
CA VAL A 114 12.41 -5.34 -0.28
C VAL A 114 13.25 -4.77 0.86
N ARG A 115 13.74 -5.65 1.73
CA ARG A 115 14.80 -5.34 2.70
C ARG A 115 16.09 -6.03 2.25
N PRO A 116 17.04 -5.28 1.63
CA PRO A 116 18.24 -5.89 1.02
C PRO A 116 19.14 -6.61 2.01
N SER A 117 19.14 -6.21 3.28
CA SER A 117 20.03 -6.78 4.30
C SER A 117 19.86 -8.29 4.52
N ASP A 118 18.65 -8.82 4.34
CA ASP A 118 18.31 -10.24 4.50
C ASP A 118 17.53 -10.82 3.31
N GLY A 119 17.28 -10.01 2.26
CA GLY A 119 16.55 -10.42 1.07
C GLY A 119 15.03 -10.58 1.28
N TRP A 120 14.50 -10.18 2.44
CA TRP A 120 13.06 -10.24 2.66
C TRP A 120 12.32 -9.38 1.63
N THR A 121 11.25 -9.91 1.08
CA THR A 121 10.43 -9.24 0.08
C THR A 121 8.94 -9.51 0.26
N TRP A 122 8.13 -8.52 -0.12
CA TRP A 122 6.69 -8.67 -0.27
C TRP A 122 6.23 -8.02 -1.58
N GLY A 123 5.32 -8.69 -2.28
CA GLY A 123 4.78 -8.21 -3.54
C GLY A 123 5.68 -8.50 -4.74
N GLY A 124 5.30 -8.01 -5.93
CA GLY A 124 6.07 -8.14 -7.17
C GLY A 124 5.87 -9.43 -7.94
N GLY A 125 5.10 -10.40 -7.44
CA GLY A 125 4.65 -11.57 -8.19
C GLY A 125 3.15 -11.51 -8.41
N GLY A 126 2.70 -11.63 -9.62
CA GLY A 126 1.27 -11.59 -9.96
C GLY A 126 0.50 -12.71 -9.29
N GLY A 127 -0.31 -12.39 -8.30
CA GLY A 127 -1.27 -13.27 -7.67
C GLY A 127 -1.58 -12.88 -6.23
N PRO A 128 -2.82 -13.05 -5.77
CA PRO A 128 -3.15 -12.94 -4.35
C PRO A 128 -2.53 -14.13 -3.62
N GLY A 129 -1.42 -13.90 -2.90
CA GLY A 129 -0.74 -14.91 -2.11
C GLY A 129 0.77 -15.01 -2.27
N GLY A 130 1.40 -14.20 -3.11
CA GLY A 130 2.85 -14.20 -3.29
C GLY A 130 3.61 -13.42 -2.23
N GLY A 131 3.62 -13.87 -1.00
CA GLY A 131 4.39 -13.32 0.11
C GLY A 131 4.81 -14.42 1.05
N GLY A 132 5.58 -15.39 0.53
CA GLY A 132 6.34 -16.30 1.36
C GLY A 132 7.77 -15.77 1.53
N PRO A 133 8.48 -16.07 2.64
CA PRO A 133 9.91 -15.83 2.73
C PRO A 133 10.58 -16.59 1.59
N GLY A 134 11.25 -15.86 0.68
CA GLY A 134 12.01 -16.47 -0.39
C GLY A 134 13.04 -17.39 0.20
N GLY A 135 12.79 -18.70 0.09
CA GLY A 135 13.77 -19.72 0.40
C GLY A 135 14.92 -19.57 -0.59
N GLY A 136 16.03 -18.95 -0.14
CA GLY A 136 17.31 -19.02 -0.81
C GLY A 136 17.78 -20.46 -0.79
N GLY A 137 17.58 -21.20 -1.88
CA GLY A 137 18.31 -22.44 -2.10
C GLY A 137 19.71 -22.12 -2.57
N PRO A 138 20.74 -22.80 -2.05
CA PRO A 138 22.08 -22.70 -2.58
C PRO A 138 22.15 -23.44 -3.92
N GLY A 139 22.63 -22.76 -4.93
CA GLY A 139 23.03 -23.35 -6.19
C GLY A 139 24.34 -22.75 -6.59
#